data_89b8c0fe48fcdd5ae4f7b9e305f99ef1
#
_entry.id   89b8c0fe48fcdd5ae4f7b9e305f99ef1
#
_cell.length_a   1.000
_cell.length_b   1.000
_cell.length_c   1.000
_cell.angle_alpha   90.00
_cell.angle_beta   90.00
_cell.angle_gamma   90.00
#
_symmetry.space_group_name_H-M   'P 1'
#
loop_
_entity.id
_entity.type
_entity.pdbx_description
1 polymer ?
#
loop_
_entity_poly.entity_id
_entity_poly.type
_entity_poly.pdbx_seq_one_letter_code
_entity_poly.pdbx_strand_id
1 'polypeptide(L)'
;MFKQYFKQALQMLKENRLTSVISILGTALSISMILVVVLQFQINLVGFRPESNRDRMLYILGIRADSRDDKNRNSTNMSDGVVKECLYPLQTPEAVTAIARNNAIVSLPDRQLFKEYVIKYTDPGFWKVFDFRFISGKPFTDADFSSGLPRVVIANTLARELFGSEDPIGKDVLIGYVPHTVTGVVEDPTRAAYSAYADVWAPYTSNANYVNGMSCGGVCGSFQGIILARSTSDFESIRTEIKQAVSRYNAAGREFVLGMNFVFSRLDLALGSNDMNGGIRKGWKEYLTKTAPLLLFLLLVPTLNLTGVVQSSVQKRRSEMGLRKAFGATKGRLLVQVLCENLIITLIGGLIGIVLSVVMLQLGKSFLLTKETAVTFEMLFKPVLFAAALFFTLLLNLLSAGLPAIRIAREQIVDALNNK
;
A
#
# COMPACT_ATOMS: atom_id res chain seq x y z
N MET A 1 -19.81 39.77 5.91
CA MET A 1 -18.36 39.77 6.14
C MET A 1 -17.61 38.75 5.28
N PHE A 2 -17.84 37.42 5.35
CA PHE A 2 -17.12 36.43 4.54
C PHE A 2 -17.21 36.67 3.03
N LYS A 3 -18.37 37.04 2.50
CA LYS A 3 -18.57 37.36 1.08
C LYS A 3 -17.69 38.52 0.58
N GLN A 4 -17.42 39.49 1.44
CA GLN A 4 -16.53 40.63 1.14
C GLN A 4 -15.06 40.18 1.12
N TYR A 5 -14.59 39.36 2.09
CA TYR A 5 -13.24 38.85 2.14
C TYR A 5 -12.97 37.95 0.94
N PHE A 6 -13.94 37.13 0.54
CA PHE A 6 -13.83 36.29 -0.67
C PHE A 6 -13.68 37.12 -1.95
N LYS A 7 -14.50 38.18 -2.10
CA LYS A 7 -14.41 39.10 -3.25
C LYS A 7 -13.08 39.86 -3.29
N GLN A 8 -12.58 40.29 -2.14
CA GLN A 8 -11.28 40.95 -2.01
C GLN A 8 -10.13 40.02 -2.33
N ALA A 9 -10.17 38.76 -1.88
CA ALA A 9 -9.15 37.76 -2.21
C ALA A 9 -9.12 37.44 -3.71
N LEU A 10 -10.29 37.31 -4.37
CA LEU A 10 -10.34 37.11 -5.81
C LEU A 10 -9.81 38.32 -6.59
N GLN A 11 -10.08 39.55 -6.11
CA GLN A 11 -9.55 40.78 -6.71
C GLN A 11 -8.02 40.81 -6.58
N MET A 12 -7.48 40.47 -5.42
CA MET A 12 -6.05 40.40 -5.17
C MET A 12 -5.33 39.40 -6.11
N LEU A 13 -5.95 38.22 -6.34
CA LEU A 13 -5.42 37.24 -7.31
C LEU A 13 -5.31 37.83 -8.71
N LYS A 14 -6.26 38.70 -9.10
CA LYS A 14 -6.24 39.39 -10.41
C LYS A 14 -5.20 40.51 -10.48
N GLU A 15 -5.01 41.26 -9.40
CA GLU A 15 -4.06 42.38 -9.34
C GLU A 15 -2.60 41.91 -9.30
N ASN A 16 -2.32 40.82 -8.60
CA ASN A 16 -0.97 40.25 -8.44
C ASN A 16 -0.84 38.88 -9.14
N ARG A 17 -1.17 38.80 -10.41
CA ARG A 17 -1.27 37.55 -11.18
C ARG A 17 -0.03 36.66 -11.05
N LEU A 18 1.16 37.20 -11.25
CA LEU A 18 2.41 36.42 -11.23
C LEU A 18 2.65 35.78 -9.87
N THR A 19 2.56 36.58 -8.80
CA THR A 19 2.76 36.11 -7.42
C THR A 19 1.70 35.10 -7.02
N SER A 20 0.44 35.31 -7.42
CA SER A 20 -0.66 34.39 -7.14
C SER A 20 -0.49 33.05 -7.87
N VAL A 21 -0.10 33.08 -9.15
CA VAL A 21 0.17 31.85 -9.93
C VAL A 21 1.32 31.07 -9.32
N ILE A 22 2.45 31.72 -9.00
CA ILE A 22 3.58 31.07 -8.34
C ILE A 22 3.16 30.41 -7.01
N SER A 23 2.34 31.11 -6.22
CA SER A 23 1.86 30.58 -4.94
C SER A 23 0.92 29.39 -5.11
N ILE A 24 -0.01 29.47 -6.05
CA ILE A 24 -0.94 28.37 -6.35
C ILE A 24 -0.17 27.16 -6.86
N LEU A 25 0.75 27.35 -7.82
CA LEU A 25 1.56 26.26 -8.38
C LEU A 25 2.48 25.63 -7.31
N GLY A 26 3.15 26.45 -6.51
CA GLY A 26 4.00 25.98 -5.42
C GLY A 26 3.21 25.17 -4.37
N THR A 27 2.02 25.65 -4.01
CA THR A 27 1.12 24.95 -3.10
C THR A 27 0.59 23.65 -3.71
N ALA A 28 0.17 23.68 -4.98
CA ALA A 28 -0.32 22.52 -5.70
C ALA A 28 0.76 21.42 -5.83
N LEU A 29 1.97 21.79 -6.23
CA LEU A 29 3.09 20.86 -6.35
C LEU A 29 3.43 20.20 -5.01
N SER A 30 3.46 20.99 -3.94
CA SER A 30 3.77 20.49 -2.60
C SER A 30 2.71 19.54 -2.07
N ILE A 31 1.42 19.89 -2.24
CA ILE A 31 0.31 19.02 -1.85
C ILE A 31 0.33 17.73 -2.68
N SER A 32 0.60 17.82 -3.98
CA SER A 32 0.67 16.64 -4.84
C SER A 32 1.79 15.69 -4.42
N MET A 33 2.97 16.20 -4.08
CA MET A 33 4.08 15.37 -3.60
C MET A 33 3.77 14.68 -2.26
N ILE A 34 3.17 15.40 -1.32
CA ILE A 34 2.73 14.83 -0.03
C ILE A 34 1.70 13.73 -0.28
N LEU A 35 0.69 14.00 -1.12
CA LEU A 35 -0.34 13.02 -1.46
C LEU A 35 0.24 11.79 -2.16
N VAL A 36 1.22 11.95 -3.06
CA VAL A 36 1.90 10.80 -3.70
C VAL A 36 2.55 9.90 -2.66
N VAL A 37 3.29 10.46 -1.69
CA VAL A 37 3.93 9.67 -0.62
C VAL A 37 2.89 8.98 0.25
N VAL A 38 1.83 9.69 0.65
CA VAL A 38 0.75 9.14 1.48
C VAL A 38 0.00 8.03 0.72
N LEU A 39 -0.33 8.25 -0.55
CA LEU A 39 -1.03 7.27 -1.39
C LEU A 39 -0.16 6.04 -1.66
N GLN A 40 1.14 6.22 -1.89
CA GLN A 40 2.07 5.10 -2.04
C GLN A 40 2.11 4.22 -0.78
N PHE A 41 2.16 4.83 0.40
CA PHE A 41 2.08 4.09 1.67
C PHE A 41 0.73 3.40 1.83
N GLN A 42 -0.35 4.08 1.48
CA GLN A 42 -1.71 3.55 1.58
C GLN A 42 -1.97 2.37 0.66
N ILE A 43 -1.49 2.40 -0.59
CA ILE A 43 -1.62 1.26 -1.54
C ILE A 43 -1.05 -0.02 -0.92
N ASN A 44 -0.03 0.11 -0.08
CA ASN A 44 0.56 -1.02 0.63
C ASN A 44 -0.29 -1.53 1.80
N LEU A 45 -1.15 -0.71 2.39
CA LEU A 45 -1.94 -1.06 3.58
C LEU A 45 -3.37 -1.48 3.25
N VAL A 46 -3.99 -0.78 2.31
CA VAL A 46 -5.42 -0.94 2.03
C VAL A 46 -5.70 -2.23 1.28
N GLY A 47 -6.77 -2.92 1.71
CA GLY A 47 -7.33 -4.05 1.02
C GLY A 47 -7.98 -3.65 -0.31
N PHE A 48 -7.77 -4.46 -1.33
CA PHE A 48 -8.42 -4.42 -2.64
C PHE A 48 -8.45 -5.84 -3.21
N ARG A 49 -9.40 -6.11 -4.09
CA ARG A 49 -9.53 -7.46 -4.67
C ARG A 49 -8.27 -7.90 -5.41
N PRO A 50 -7.88 -9.17 -5.21
CA PRO A 50 -8.48 -10.21 -4.37
C PRO A 50 -8.02 -10.21 -2.90
N GLU A 51 -7.22 -9.27 -2.43
CA GLU A 51 -6.76 -9.14 -1.06
C GLU A 51 -7.60 -8.12 -0.27
N SER A 52 -8.93 -8.25 -0.27
CA SER A 52 -9.86 -7.30 0.36
C SER A 52 -9.66 -7.19 1.87
N ASN A 53 -9.23 -8.25 2.51
CA ASN A 53 -9.07 -8.37 3.96
C ASN A 53 -7.61 -8.18 4.43
N ARG A 54 -6.79 -7.40 3.72
CA ARG A 54 -5.37 -7.19 4.05
C ARG A 54 -5.12 -6.75 5.49
N ASP A 55 -6.00 -5.96 6.04
CA ASP A 55 -5.94 -5.47 7.42
C ASP A 55 -6.03 -6.59 8.45
N ARG A 56 -6.70 -7.70 8.11
CA ARG A 56 -6.89 -8.89 8.97
C ARG A 56 -5.95 -10.05 8.60
N MET A 57 -5.01 -9.84 7.67
CA MET A 57 -4.08 -10.90 7.25
C MET A 57 -2.77 -10.86 8.02
N LEU A 58 -2.26 -12.04 8.36
CA LEU A 58 -0.90 -12.29 8.81
C LEU A 58 -0.13 -13.08 7.76
N TYR A 59 1.13 -12.73 7.57
CA TYR A 59 2.00 -13.27 6.52
C TYR A 59 3.22 -13.94 7.15
N ILE A 60 3.47 -15.19 6.77
CA ILE A 60 4.68 -15.94 7.13
C ILE A 60 5.48 -16.08 5.83
N LEU A 61 6.37 -15.12 5.59
CA LEU A 61 7.15 -15.03 4.33
C LEU A 61 8.40 -15.90 4.34
N GLY A 62 8.73 -16.49 5.49
CA GLY A 62 9.88 -17.37 5.65
C GLY A 62 9.99 -17.90 7.06
N ILE A 63 10.86 -18.87 7.23
CA ILE A 63 11.18 -19.50 8.48
C ILE A 63 12.71 -19.59 8.68
N ARG A 64 13.14 -19.93 9.88
CA ARG A 64 14.50 -20.33 10.18
C ARG A 64 14.53 -21.83 10.42
N ALA A 65 15.55 -22.47 9.89
CA ALA A 65 15.88 -23.86 10.14
C ALA A 65 17.33 -23.91 10.65
N ASP A 66 17.49 -23.97 11.96
CA ASP A 66 18.79 -23.99 12.62
C ASP A 66 19.15 -25.44 12.99
N SER A 67 20.32 -25.93 12.53
CA SER A 67 20.80 -27.26 12.92
C SER A 67 21.09 -27.30 14.42
N ARG A 68 20.79 -28.42 15.07
CA ARG A 68 21.05 -28.60 16.52
C ARG A 68 22.50 -28.53 16.93
N ASP A 69 23.42 -28.83 15.99
CA ASP A 69 24.87 -28.70 16.19
C ASP A 69 25.41 -27.28 15.96
N ASP A 70 24.50 -26.30 15.72
CA ASP A 70 24.78 -24.87 15.49
C ASP A 70 25.68 -24.56 14.30
N LYS A 71 25.92 -25.54 13.40
CA LYS A 71 26.78 -25.38 12.24
C LYS A 71 26.08 -24.75 11.03
N ASN A 72 24.76 -24.98 10.90
CA ASN A 72 23.98 -24.52 9.77
C ASN A 72 22.77 -23.71 10.22
N ARG A 73 22.66 -22.48 9.75
CA ARG A 73 21.51 -21.59 9.96
C ARG A 73 20.93 -21.22 8.59
N ASN A 74 19.74 -21.71 8.32
CA ASN A 74 19.07 -21.47 7.04
C ASN A 74 17.84 -20.58 7.24
N SER A 75 17.74 -19.54 6.41
CA SER A 75 16.49 -18.79 6.26
C SER A 75 15.86 -19.23 4.94
N THR A 76 14.64 -19.75 5.00
CA THR A 76 14.00 -20.45 3.88
C THR A 76 12.48 -20.38 3.99
N ASN A 77 11.79 -21.00 3.06
CA ASN A 77 10.35 -21.22 3.11
C ASN A 77 10.02 -22.55 3.79
N MET A 78 8.75 -22.75 4.15
CA MET A 78 8.26 -23.93 4.84
C MET A 78 8.13 -25.13 3.91
N SER A 79 8.38 -26.32 4.45
CA SER A 79 7.96 -27.57 3.80
C SER A 79 6.47 -27.82 3.97
N ASP A 80 5.90 -28.73 3.18
CA ASP A 80 4.54 -29.25 3.34
C ASP A 80 4.30 -29.83 4.74
N GLY A 81 5.29 -30.55 5.30
CA GLY A 81 5.23 -31.07 6.67
C GLY A 81 5.05 -29.98 7.72
N VAL A 82 5.82 -28.90 7.63
CA VAL A 82 5.68 -27.75 8.54
C VAL A 82 4.32 -27.07 8.40
N VAL A 83 3.82 -26.93 7.17
CA VAL A 83 2.48 -26.36 6.93
C VAL A 83 1.41 -27.23 7.59
N LYS A 84 1.44 -28.54 7.39
CA LYS A 84 0.47 -29.49 7.95
C LYS A 84 0.51 -29.59 9.48
N GLU A 85 1.70 -29.53 10.08
CA GLU A 85 1.85 -29.65 11.52
C GLU A 85 1.71 -28.33 12.28
N CYS A 86 2.08 -27.19 11.66
CA CYS A 86 2.13 -25.92 12.38
C CYS A 86 1.08 -24.91 11.96
N LEU A 87 0.54 -24.97 10.73
CA LEU A 87 -0.40 -23.95 10.24
C LEU A 87 -1.84 -24.47 10.16
N TYR A 88 -2.08 -25.61 9.52
CA TYR A 88 -3.45 -26.11 9.33
C TYR A 88 -4.18 -26.46 10.63
N PRO A 89 -3.51 -26.88 11.73
CA PRO A 89 -4.20 -27.17 13.00
C PRO A 89 -4.60 -25.93 13.81
N LEU A 90 -4.26 -24.70 13.36
CA LEU A 90 -4.62 -23.47 14.06
C LEU A 90 -6.14 -23.31 14.13
N GLN A 91 -6.67 -22.94 15.31
CA GLN A 91 -8.09 -22.83 15.58
C GLN A 91 -8.59 -21.37 15.64
N THR A 92 -7.73 -20.45 16.04
CA THR A 92 -8.08 -19.02 16.16
C THR A 92 -8.37 -18.35 14.83
N PRO A 93 -7.62 -18.63 13.72
CA PRO A 93 -7.88 -18.01 12.42
C PRO A 93 -9.25 -18.35 11.83
N GLU A 94 -9.75 -17.48 10.94
CA GLU A 94 -10.89 -17.76 10.07
C GLU A 94 -10.51 -18.74 8.95
N ALA A 95 -9.34 -18.52 8.34
CA ALA A 95 -8.79 -19.39 7.31
C ALA A 95 -7.26 -19.30 7.27
N VAL A 96 -6.64 -20.38 6.79
CA VAL A 96 -5.19 -20.47 6.58
C VAL A 96 -4.94 -21.04 5.20
N THR A 97 -3.88 -20.56 4.53
CA THR A 97 -3.43 -21.10 3.25
C THR A 97 -1.92 -21.11 3.15
N ALA A 98 -1.39 -22.09 2.45
CA ALA A 98 0.00 -22.16 2.04
C ALA A 98 0.12 -21.88 0.54
N ILE A 99 1.09 -21.06 0.18
CA ILE A 99 1.34 -20.69 -1.21
C ILE A 99 2.81 -20.94 -1.59
N ALA A 100 3.04 -21.54 -2.76
CA ALA A 100 4.34 -21.61 -3.37
C ALA A 100 4.26 -20.96 -4.75
N ARG A 101 5.19 -20.05 -5.06
CA ARG A 101 5.25 -19.37 -6.36
C ARG A 101 6.29 -20.04 -7.23
N ASN A 102 5.93 -20.25 -8.50
CA ASN A 102 6.82 -20.71 -9.55
C ASN A 102 6.53 -19.98 -10.85
N ASN A 103 7.45 -20.05 -11.79
CA ASN A 103 7.22 -19.69 -13.17
C ASN A 103 7.33 -20.94 -14.02
N ALA A 104 6.42 -21.12 -14.96
CA ALA A 104 6.49 -22.23 -15.90
C ALA A 104 5.86 -21.85 -17.24
N ILE A 105 6.24 -22.58 -18.27
CA ILE A 105 5.63 -22.48 -19.59
C ILE A 105 4.21 -23.03 -19.52
N VAL A 106 3.23 -22.25 -19.99
CA VAL A 106 1.84 -22.70 -20.15
C VAL A 106 1.50 -22.70 -21.63
N SER A 107 0.94 -23.80 -22.12
CA SER A 107 0.54 -23.97 -23.52
C SER A 107 -0.71 -24.82 -23.65
N LEU A 108 -1.30 -24.84 -24.86
CA LEU A 108 -2.31 -25.85 -25.22
C LEU A 108 -1.61 -27.11 -25.76
N PRO A 109 -2.25 -28.29 -25.67
CA PRO A 109 -1.66 -29.56 -26.16
C PRO A 109 -1.30 -29.54 -27.64
N ASP A 110 -2.00 -28.76 -28.44
CA ASP A 110 -1.89 -28.69 -29.91
C ASP A 110 -1.16 -27.42 -30.42
N ARG A 111 -0.78 -26.50 -29.51
CA ARG A 111 -0.16 -25.22 -29.85
C ARG A 111 1.23 -25.07 -29.27
N GLN A 112 2.17 -24.67 -30.10
CA GLN A 112 3.54 -24.34 -29.70
C GLN A 112 3.65 -22.90 -29.19
N LEU A 113 2.88 -22.53 -28.18
CA LEU A 113 3.06 -21.26 -27.47
C LEU A 113 4.00 -21.50 -26.29
N PHE A 114 5.21 -20.92 -26.37
CA PHE A 114 6.24 -21.04 -25.32
C PHE A 114 6.37 -19.71 -24.58
N LYS A 115 5.38 -19.40 -23.73
CA LYS A 115 5.43 -18.23 -22.90
C LYS A 115 5.41 -18.63 -21.43
N GLU A 116 6.24 -17.98 -20.64
CA GLU A 116 6.34 -18.19 -19.21
C GLU A 116 5.30 -17.38 -18.47
N TYR A 117 4.59 -18.02 -17.56
CA TYR A 117 3.56 -17.44 -16.72
C TYR A 117 3.85 -17.69 -15.25
N VAL A 118 3.29 -16.82 -14.39
CA VAL A 118 3.39 -16.99 -12.94
C VAL A 118 2.34 -18.01 -12.49
N ILE A 119 2.81 -19.04 -11.79
CA ILE A 119 1.97 -20.09 -11.25
C ILE A 119 2.03 -20.05 -9.74
N LYS A 120 0.88 -20.17 -9.09
CA LYS A 120 0.80 -20.42 -7.65
C LYS A 120 0.26 -21.80 -7.39
N TYR A 121 1.06 -22.56 -6.67
CA TYR A 121 0.65 -23.81 -6.09
C TYR A 121 0.14 -23.57 -4.68
N THR A 122 -1.11 -23.96 -4.41
CA THR A 122 -1.80 -23.61 -3.17
C THR A 122 -2.80 -24.71 -2.74
N ASP A 123 -3.54 -24.44 -1.68
CA ASP A 123 -4.58 -25.31 -1.13
C ASP A 123 -5.97 -24.68 -1.27
N PRO A 124 -7.07 -25.37 -0.98
CA PRO A 124 -8.43 -24.84 -1.07
C PRO A 124 -8.72 -23.68 -0.10
N GLY A 125 -7.95 -23.56 1.00
CA GLY A 125 -8.02 -22.43 1.93
C GLY A 125 -7.70 -21.08 1.26
N PHE A 126 -6.94 -21.11 0.17
CA PHE A 126 -6.61 -19.94 -0.64
C PHE A 126 -7.85 -19.15 -1.08
N TRP A 127 -8.88 -19.86 -1.53
CA TRP A 127 -10.10 -19.25 -2.02
C TRP A 127 -11.01 -18.72 -0.88
N LYS A 128 -10.73 -19.08 0.37
CA LYS A 128 -11.37 -18.50 1.56
C LYS A 128 -10.62 -17.26 2.05
N VAL A 129 -9.28 -17.28 1.93
CA VAL A 129 -8.43 -16.15 2.33
C VAL A 129 -8.54 -14.99 1.36
N PHE A 130 -8.61 -15.31 0.05
CA PHE A 130 -8.61 -14.30 -1.02
C PHE A 130 -9.97 -14.22 -1.73
N ASP A 131 -10.46 -13.00 -1.91
CA ASP A 131 -11.75 -12.67 -2.50
C ASP A 131 -11.67 -12.55 -4.03
N PHE A 132 -11.54 -13.69 -4.72
CA PHE A 132 -11.54 -13.73 -6.18
C PHE A 132 -12.94 -13.68 -6.76
N ARG A 133 -13.10 -12.93 -7.85
CA ARG A 133 -14.33 -12.97 -8.65
C ARG A 133 -14.16 -13.95 -9.80
N PHE A 134 -14.95 -15.01 -9.77
CA PHE A 134 -15.02 -15.98 -10.85
C PHE A 134 -15.88 -15.44 -11.99
N ILE A 135 -15.36 -15.50 -13.22
CA ILE A 135 -16.06 -15.18 -14.46
C ILE A 135 -16.83 -16.40 -14.94
N SER A 136 -16.19 -17.58 -14.90
CA SER A 136 -16.79 -18.86 -15.21
C SER A 136 -16.19 -19.99 -14.36
N GLY A 137 -16.94 -21.09 -14.22
CA GLY A 137 -16.48 -22.23 -13.42
C GLY A 137 -16.42 -21.97 -11.92
N LYS A 138 -15.55 -22.70 -11.23
CA LYS A 138 -15.37 -22.69 -9.77
C LYS A 138 -13.95 -23.07 -9.38
N PRO A 139 -13.51 -22.75 -8.14
CA PRO A 139 -12.22 -23.19 -7.63
C PRO A 139 -12.14 -24.73 -7.56
N PHE A 140 -10.92 -25.28 -7.52
CA PHE A 140 -10.70 -26.68 -7.18
C PHE A 140 -11.11 -26.91 -5.71
N THR A 141 -11.59 -28.13 -5.44
CA THR A 141 -12.19 -28.52 -4.16
C THR A 141 -11.19 -29.19 -3.22
N ASP A 142 -11.59 -29.41 -1.95
CA ASP A 142 -10.82 -30.21 -1.00
C ASP A 142 -10.62 -31.65 -1.50
N ALA A 143 -11.59 -32.20 -2.24
CA ALA A 143 -11.49 -33.53 -2.84
C ALA A 143 -10.43 -33.56 -3.98
N ASP A 144 -10.42 -32.57 -4.86
CA ASP A 144 -9.41 -32.41 -5.91
C ASP A 144 -8.01 -32.29 -5.30
N PHE A 145 -7.88 -31.50 -4.25
CA PHE A 145 -6.65 -31.29 -3.54
C PHE A 145 -6.17 -32.57 -2.85
N SER A 146 -7.02 -33.25 -2.11
CA SER A 146 -6.64 -34.47 -1.37
C SER A 146 -6.25 -35.62 -2.30
N SER A 147 -6.89 -35.68 -3.48
CA SER A 147 -6.61 -36.69 -4.50
C SER A 147 -5.44 -36.32 -5.41
N GLY A 148 -4.82 -35.14 -5.24
CA GLY A 148 -3.72 -34.67 -6.10
C GLY A 148 -4.12 -34.48 -7.56
N LEU A 149 -5.40 -34.19 -7.84
CA LEU A 149 -5.88 -34.02 -9.22
C LEU A 149 -5.31 -32.76 -9.84
N PRO A 150 -4.79 -32.82 -11.08
CA PRO A 150 -4.22 -31.66 -11.77
C PRO A 150 -5.33 -30.74 -12.29
N ARG A 151 -5.97 -30.00 -11.37
CA ARG A 151 -6.97 -29.00 -11.64
C ARG A 151 -6.39 -27.61 -11.57
N VAL A 152 -6.85 -26.70 -12.43
CA VAL A 152 -6.33 -25.32 -12.43
C VAL A 152 -7.44 -24.30 -12.55
N VAL A 153 -7.19 -23.15 -11.91
CA VAL A 153 -7.90 -21.90 -12.16
C VAL A 153 -6.95 -20.98 -12.92
N ILE A 154 -7.44 -20.28 -13.92
CA ILE A 154 -6.64 -19.39 -14.77
C ILE A 154 -7.19 -17.96 -14.76
N ALA A 155 -6.29 -16.98 -14.97
CA ALA A 155 -6.66 -15.59 -15.13
C ALA A 155 -7.37 -15.34 -16.48
N ASN A 156 -8.27 -14.38 -16.54
CA ASN A 156 -9.07 -14.07 -17.75
C ASN A 156 -8.20 -13.72 -18.96
N THR A 157 -7.13 -12.96 -18.76
CA THR A 157 -6.18 -12.63 -19.84
C THR A 157 -5.55 -13.89 -20.42
N LEU A 158 -5.11 -14.82 -19.58
CA LEU A 158 -4.56 -16.10 -20.02
C LEU A 158 -5.61 -16.97 -20.72
N ALA A 159 -6.84 -17.01 -20.19
CA ALA A 159 -7.95 -17.73 -20.83
C ALA A 159 -8.19 -17.24 -22.26
N ARG A 160 -8.23 -15.92 -22.47
CA ARG A 160 -8.40 -15.31 -23.80
C ARG A 160 -7.19 -15.54 -24.71
N GLU A 161 -5.97 -15.51 -24.17
CA GLU A 161 -4.73 -15.73 -24.93
C GLU A 161 -4.65 -17.16 -25.46
N LEU A 162 -5.05 -18.15 -24.64
CA LEU A 162 -5.00 -19.57 -25.01
C LEU A 162 -6.21 -20.03 -25.84
N PHE A 163 -7.42 -19.66 -25.43
CA PHE A 163 -8.68 -20.21 -25.98
C PHE A 163 -9.44 -19.23 -26.88
N GLY A 164 -9.05 -17.93 -26.92
CA GLY A 164 -9.76 -16.90 -27.66
C GLY A 164 -11.16 -16.65 -27.09
N SER A 165 -12.20 -16.98 -27.85
CA SER A 165 -13.60 -16.88 -27.47
C SER A 165 -14.22 -18.20 -26.99
N GLU A 166 -13.46 -19.30 -27.03
CA GLU A 166 -13.96 -20.61 -26.60
C GLU A 166 -13.99 -20.71 -25.07
N ASP A 167 -14.98 -21.47 -24.55
CA ASP A 167 -15.05 -21.76 -23.12
C ASP A 167 -13.86 -22.66 -22.70
N PRO A 168 -13.03 -22.22 -21.77
CA PRO A 168 -11.88 -22.99 -21.29
C PRO A 168 -12.27 -24.08 -20.28
N ILE A 169 -13.45 -24.04 -19.69
CA ILE A 169 -13.84 -24.97 -18.61
C ILE A 169 -13.86 -26.42 -19.12
N GLY A 170 -13.19 -27.31 -18.38
CA GLY A 170 -13.06 -28.71 -18.71
C GLY A 170 -12.01 -29.05 -19.76
N LYS A 171 -11.37 -28.03 -20.39
CA LYS A 171 -10.25 -28.23 -21.32
C LYS A 171 -8.94 -28.32 -20.59
N ASP A 172 -7.95 -28.94 -21.23
CA ASP A 172 -6.61 -29.11 -20.67
C ASP A 172 -5.66 -28.02 -21.13
N VAL A 173 -4.82 -27.56 -20.20
CA VAL A 173 -3.65 -26.75 -20.42
C VAL A 173 -2.41 -27.49 -19.94
N LEU A 174 -1.28 -27.35 -20.64
CA LEU A 174 -0.02 -27.90 -20.22
C LEU A 174 0.74 -26.90 -19.34
N ILE A 175 1.12 -27.31 -18.15
CA ILE A 175 2.01 -26.54 -17.26
C ILE A 175 3.33 -27.32 -17.17
N GLY A 176 4.40 -26.78 -17.76
CA GLY A 176 5.66 -27.47 -17.82
C GLY A 176 5.51 -28.87 -18.48
N TYR A 177 4.70 -28.95 -19.55
CA TYR A 177 4.33 -30.14 -20.29
C TYR A 177 3.43 -31.15 -19.56
N VAL A 178 2.96 -30.87 -18.35
CA VAL A 178 2.03 -31.73 -17.61
C VAL A 178 0.58 -31.19 -17.81
N PRO A 179 -0.36 -32.07 -18.24
CA PRO A 179 -1.75 -31.64 -18.47
C PRO A 179 -2.48 -31.34 -17.17
N HIS A 180 -3.22 -30.22 -17.19
CA HIS A 180 -4.07 -29.77 -16.09
C HIS A 180 -5.41 -29.33 -16.65
N THR A 181 -6.52 -29.79 -16.06
CA THR A 181 -7.87 -29.43 -16.50
C THR A 181 -8.30 -28.11 -15.88
N VAL A 182 -8.77 -27.17 -16.68
CA VAL A 182 -9.29 -25.88 -16.24
C VAL A 182 -10.64 -26.06 -15.53
N THR A 183 -10.75 -25.63 -14.27
CA THR A 183 -11.99 -25.69 -13.48
C THR A 183 -12.64 -24.33 -13.30
N GLY A 184 -11.88 -23.24 -13.43
CA GLY A 184 -12.39 -21.89 -13.25
C GLY A 184 -11.56 -20.84 -13.95
N VAL A 185 -12.22 -19.72 -14.27
CA VAL A 185 -11.61 -18.49 -14.77
C VAL A 185 -11.94 -17.35 -13.83
N VAL A 186 -10.93 -16.59 -13.41
CA VAL A 186 -11.08 -15.44 -12.51
C VAL A 186 -10.74 -14.13 -13.21
N GLU A 187 -11.28 -13.02 -12.71
CA GLU A 187 -10.83 -11.68 -13.11
C GLU A 187 -9.34 -11.54 -12.87
N ASP A 188 -8.65 -10.83 -13.77
CA ASP A 188 -7.20 -10.64 -13.67
C ASP A 188 -6.84 -9.91 -12.36
N PRO A 189 -6.08 -10.53 -11.46
CA PRO A 189 -5.65 -9.87 -10.24
C PRO A 189 -4.59 -8.82 -10.54
N THR A 190 -4.61 -7.74 -9.82
CA THR A 190 -3.53 -6.75 -9.89
C THR A 190 -2.22 -7.31 -9.29
N ARG A 191 -1.08 -6.99 -9.87
CA ARG A 191 0.24 -7.37 -9.32
C ARG A 191 0.54 -6.74 -7.95
N ALA A 192 -0.20 -5.69 -7.57
CA ALA A 192 -0.14 -5.14 -6.21
C ALA A 192 -0.67 -6.12 -5.14
N ALA A 193 -1.49 -7.10 -5.54
CA ALA A 193 -1.91 -8.22 -4.71
C ALA A 193 -0.86 -9.36 -4.76
N TYR A 194 0.36 -9.07 -4.32
CA TYR A 194 1.51 -9.97 -4.48
C TYR A 194 1.25 -11.39 -3.95
N SER A 195 0.58 -11.51 -2.82
CA SER A 195 0.29 -12.82 -2.22
C SER A 195 -0.79 -13.59 -2.97
N ALA A 196 -1.70 -12.90 -3.65
CA ALA A 196 -2.79 -13.50 -4.43
C ALA A 196 -2.43 -13.64 -5.92
N TYR A 197 -1.61 -12.72 -6.48
CA TYR A 197 -1.33 -12.62 -7.90
C TYR A 197 -0.65 -13.86 -8.49
N ALA A 198 -1.26 -14.42 -9.52
CA ALA A 198 -0.68 -15.36 -10.46
C ALA A 198 -1.47 -15.31 -11.79
N ASP A 199 -0.97 -15.97 -12.82
CA ASP A 199 -1.70 -16.23 -14.06
C ASP A 199 -2.46 -17.58 -13.99
N VAL A 200 -1.93 -18.50 -13.16
CA VAL A 200 -2.51 -19.84 -12.92
C VAL A 200 -2.40 -20.22 -11.45
N TRP A 201 -3.43 -20.85 -10.93
CA TRP A 201 -3.47 -21.43 -9.57
C TRP A 201 -3.77 -22.93 -9.66
N ALA A 202 -2.92 -23.75 -9.04
CA ALA A 202 -3.03 -25.20 -9.02
C ALA A 202 -2.92 -25.75 -7.59
N PRO A 203 -3.53 -26.90 -7.27
CA PRO A 203 -3.30 -27.61 -6.03
C PRO A 203 -1.81 -28.00 -5.91
N TYR A 204 -1.16 -27.69 -4.79
CA TYR A 204 0.24 -28.09 -4.66
C TYR A 204 0.43 -29.61 -4.60
N THR A 205 -0.61 -30.35 -4.21
CA THR A 205 -0.60 -31.81 -4.17
C THR A 205 -0.55 -32.45 -5.57
N SER A 206 -0.93 -31.71 -6.63
CA SER A 206 -0.80 -32.18 -8.01
C SER A 206 0.65 -32.19 -8.54
N ASN A 207 1.60 -31.64 -7.78
CA ASN A 207 2.99 -31.56 -8.16
C ASN A 207 3.90 -32.18 -7.08
N ALA A 208 4.46 -33.33 -7.39
CA ALA A 208 5.29 -34.14 -6.47
C ALA A 208 6.48 -33.35 -5.88
N ASN A 209 7.01 -32.34 -6.59
CA ASN A 209 8.12 -31.53 -6.10
C ASN A 209 7.77 -30.73 -4.86
N TYR A 210 6.49 -30.38 -4.65
CA TYR A 210 6.06 -29.66 -3.46
C TYR A 210 5.76 -30.57 -2.27
N VAL A 211 5.35 -31.81 -2.53
CA VAL A 211 5.08 -32.81 -1.49
C VAL A 211 6.36 -33.48 -1.02
N ASN A 212 7.28 -33.78 -1.95
CA ASN A 212 8.50 -34.56 -1.68
C ASN A 212 9.78 -33.71 -1.66
N GLY A 213 9.72 -32.45 -2.12
CA GLY A 213 10.86 -31.55 -2.25
C GLY A 213 11.27 -30.89 -0.94
N MET A 214 11.50 -31.69 0.11
CA MET A 214 11.90 -31.21 1.44
C MET A 214 13.40 -31.33 1.64
N SER A 215 14.00 -30.33 2.27
CA SER A 215 15.40 -30.33 2.70
C SER A 215 15.50 -29.98 4.20
N CYS A 216 16.71 -29.87 4.74
CA CYS A 216 16.92 -29.56 6.18
C CYS A 216 16.13 -30.52 7.11
N GLY A 217 16.23 -31.82 6.91
CA GLY A 217 15.50 -32.77 7.75
C GLY A 217 13.97 -32.63 7.74
N GLY A 218 13.40 -32.18 6.61
CA GLY A 218 11.96 -32.00 6.45
C GLY A 218 11.40 -30.61 6.82
N VAL A 219 12.24 -29.63 7.18
CA VAL A 219 11.81 -28.28 7.58
C VAL A 219 11.74 -27.33 6.40
N CYS A 220 12.74 -27.35 5.55
CA CYS A 220 12.87 -26.43 4.42
C CYS A 220 12.04 -26.88 3.23
N GLY A 221 11.39 -25.94 2.56
CA GLY A 221 10.56 -26.18 1.37
C GLY A 221 10.29 -24.89 0.60
N SER A 222 9.13 -24.80 -0.04
CA SER A 222 8.78 -23.69 -0.95
C SER A 222 7.61 -22.84 -0.47
N PHE A 223 6.97 -23.17 0.66
CA PHE A 223 5.73 -22.55 1.06
C PHE A 223 5.90 -21.32 1.93
N GLN A 224 5.11 -20.30 1.63
CA GLN A 224 4.79 -19.19 2.49
C GLN A 224 3.39 -19.40 3.07
N GLY A 225 3.13 -18.89 4.28
CA GLY A 225 1.84 -19.00 4.93
C GLY A 225 1.08 -17.68 4.91
N ILE A 226 -0.21 -17.72 4.63
CA ILE A 226 -1.11 -16.58 4.80
C ILE A 226 -2.26 -17.01 5.71
N ILE A 227 -2.50 -16.19 6.72
CA ILE A 227 -3.49 -16.45 7.76
C ILE A 227 -4.50 -15.31 7.74
N LEU A 228 -5.77 -15.62 7.58
CA LEU A 228 -6.87 -14.68 7.72
C LEU A 228 -7.40 -14.75 9.16
N ALA A 229 -7.23 -13.69 9.92
CA ALA A 229 -7.82 -13.55 11.24
C ALA A 229 -9.29 -13.11 11.15
N ARG A 230 -10.11 -13.44 12.12
CA ARG A 230 -11.48 -12.93 12.24
C ARG A 230 -11.49 -11.43 12.54
N SER A 231 -10.53 -11.00 13.38
CA SER A 231 -10.31 -9.60 13.75
C SER A 231 -8.82 -9.32 13.95
N THR A 232 -8.41 -8.06 13.84
CA THR A 232 -7.05 -7.61 14.17
C THR A 232 -6.67 -7.85 15.63
N SER A 233 -7.66 -7.92 16.54
CA SER A 233 -7.47 -8.27 17.94
C SER A 233 -6.94 -9.69 18.16
N ASP A 234 -7.16 -10.59 17.20
CA ASP A 234 -6.77 -12.00 17.28
C ASP A 234 -5.29 -12.24 16.95
N PHE A 235 -4.59 -11.23 16.44
CA PHE A 235 -3.21 -11.37 15.96
C PHE A 235 -2.27 -11.92 17.04
N GLU A 236 -2.35 -11.45 18.28
CA GLU A 236 -1.49 -11.93 19.35
C GLU A 236 -1.84 -13.36 19.79
N SER A 237 -3.13 -13.71 19.77
CA SER A 237 -3.60 -15.07 20.05
C SER A 237 -3.09 -16.02 18.97
N ILE A 238 -3.19 -15.66 17.68
CA ILE A 238 -2.67 -16.45 16.56
C ILE A 238 -1.16 -16.61 16.65
N ARG A 239 -0.41 -15.54 16.95
CA ARG A 239 1.05 -15.61 17.15
C ARG A 239 1.43 -16.54 18.29
N THR A 240 0.65 -16.54 19.36
CA THR A 240 0.85 -17.42 20.52
C THR A 240 0.57 -18.87 20.14
N GLU A 241 -0.51 -19.13 19.42
CA GLU A 241 -0.87 -20.46 18.94
C GLU A 241 0.20 -21.04 17.98
N ILE A 242 0.75 -20.20 17.08
CA ILE A 242 1.88 -20.57 16.21
C ILE A 242 3.11 -20.92 17.03
N LYS A 243 3.47 -20.12 18.05
CA LYS A 243 4.61 -20.44 18.95
C LYS A 243 4.43 -21.78 19.63
N GLN A 244 3.23 -22.10 20.09
CA GLN A 244 2.93 -23.40 20.70
C GLN A 244 3.03 -24.55 19.68
N ALA A 245 2.54 -24.36 18.46
CA ALA A 245 2.66 -25.35 17.38
C ALA A 245 4.13 -25.60 17.03
N VAL A 246 4.94 -24.56 16.88
CA VAL A 246 6.39 -24.64 16.65
C VAL A 246 7.10 -25.35 17.82
N SER A 247 6.72 -25.05 19.06
CA SER A 247 7.29 -25.74 20.25
C SER A 247 7.00 -27.25 20.23
N ARG A 248 5.74 -27.65 19.90
CA ARG A 248 5.38 -29.06 19.73
C ARG A 248 6.17 -29.72 18.59
N TYR A 249 6.30 -29.03 17.46
CA TYR A 249 7.08 -29.51 16.30
C TYR A 249 8.55 -29.78 16.68
N ASN A 250 9.16 -28.87 17.43
CA ASN A 250 10.56 -28.97 17.86
C ASN A 250 10.78 -30.02 18.96
N ALA A 251 9.77 -30.32 19.76
CA ALA A 251 9.82 -31.35 20.78
C ALA A 251 9.97 -32.77 20.23
N ALA A 252 9.62 -32.99 18.95
CA ALA A 252 9.80 -34.29 18.31
C ALA A 252 11.27 -34.68 18.02
N GLY A 253 12.26 -33.89 18.47
CA GLY A 253 13.66 -34.26 18.43
C GLY A 253 14.29 -34.26 17.04
N ARG A 254 13.75 -33.51 16.09
CA ARG A 254 14.22 -33.40 14.69
C ARG A 254 15.64 -32.80 14.63
N GLU A 255 16.36 -33.09 13.56
CA GLU A 255 17.74 -32.61 13.35
C GLU A 255 17.82 -31.07 13.29
N PHE A 256 16.82 -30.43 12.68
CA PHE A 256 16.73 -28.98 12.60
C PHE A 256 15.64 -28.44 13.50
N VAL A 257 15.94 -27.31 14.12
CA VAL A 257 15.02 -26.55 14.95
C VAL A 257 14.29 -25.50 14.10
N LEU A 258 12.98 -25.57 14.08
CA LEU A 258 12.13 -24.63 13.38
C LEU A 258 12.00 -23.32 14.19
N GLY A 259 12.29 -22.19 13.54
CA GLY A 259 12.00 -20.85 14.04
C GLY A 259 10.98 -20.14 13.15
N MET A 260 9.78 -19.86 13.66
CA MET A 260 8.71 -19.16 12.94
C MET A 260 8.36 -17.85 13.66
N ASN A 261 9.34 -16.96 13.76
CA ASN A 261 9.19 -15.70 14.51
C ASN A 261 8.67 -14.54 13.63
N PHE A 262 8.46 -14.77 12.33
CA PHE A 262 8.21 -13.75 11.32
C PHE A 262 6.76 -13.80 10.83
N VAL A 263 5.85 -13.62 11.78
CA VAL A 263 4.40 -13.54 11.52
C VAL A 263 4.03 -12.06 11.43
N PHE A 264 4.11 -11.51 10.23
CA PHE A 264 3.92 -10.09 9.96
C PHE A 264 2.47 -9.74 9.65
N SER A 265 1.96 -8.67 10.23
CA SER A 265 0.77 -8.00 9.72
C SER A 265 1.11 -7.20 8.45
N ARG A 266 0.10 -6.76 7.73
CA ARG A 266 0.32 -5.88 6.56
C ARG A 266 1.01 -4.58 6.93
N LEU A 267 0.71 -4.05 8.12
CA LEU A 267 1.38 -2.86 8.66
C LEU A 267 2.88 -3.12 8.88
N ASP A 268 3.25 -4.28 9.44
CA ASP A 268 4.65 -4.64 9.66
C ASP A 268 5.42 -4.68 8.34
N LEU A 269 4.81 -5.28 7.30
CA LEU A 269 5.41 -5.32 5.96
C LEU A 269 5.55 -3.94 5.33
N ALA A 270 4.53 -3.07 5.47
CA ALA A 270 4.56 -1.71 4.94
C ALA A 270 5.61 -0.84 5.63
N LEU A 271 5.93 -1.11 6.88
CA LEU A 271 6.97 -0.43 7.65
C LEU A 271 8.38 -0.98 7.38
N GLY A 272 8.52 -1.98 6.50
CA GLY A 272 9.81 -2.55 6.17
C GLY A 272 10.38 -3.49 7.25
N SER A 273 9.52 -4.07 8.10
CA SER A 273 9.90 -5.06 9.13
C SER A 273 10.36 -6.40 8.53
N ASN A 274 11.06 -6.34 7.41
CA ASN A 274 11.61 -7.54 6.75
C ASN A 274 12.90 -8.06 7.40
N ASP A 275 13.40 -7.37 8.42
CA ASP A 275 14.58 -7.82 9.13
C ASP A 275 14.23 -8.98 10.07
N MET A 276 14.72 -10.15 9.70
CA MET A 276 14.55 -11.39 10.46
C MET A 276 15.07 -11.33 11.92
N ASN A 277 15.74 -10.25 12.31
CA ASN A 277 16.27 -10.04 13.67
C ASN A 277 15.60 -8.89 14.42
N GLY A 278 14.72 -8.11 13.80
CA GLY A 278 14.36 -6.77 14.27
C GLY A 278 13.01 -6.57 14.94
N GLY A 279 11.99 -7.34 14.62
CA GLY A 279 10.64 -7.14 15.16
C GLY A 279 9.99 -5.78 14.80
N ILE A 280 8.71 -5.62 15.13
CA ILE A 280 7.85 -4.47 14.78
C ILE A 280 8.43 -3.11 15.24
N ARG A 281 9.05 -3.03 16.42
CA ARG A 281 9.64 -1.79 16.94
C ARG A 281 10.78 -1.23 16.10
N LYS A 282 11.58 -2.10 15.48
CA LYS A 282 12.69 -1.69 14.60
C LYS A 282 12.17 -1.16 13.27
N GLY A 283 11.12 -1.78 12.73
CA GLY A 283 10.45 -1.31 11.50
C GLY A 283 9.94 0.12 11.62
N TRP A 284 9.22 0.48 12.69
CA TRP A 284 8.77 1.85 12.93
C TRP A 284 9.92 2.85 13.04
N LYS A 285 10.95 2.53 13.81
CA LYS A 285 12.11 3.41 13.99
C LYS A 285 12.85 3.61 12.67
N GLU A 286 13.08 2.55 11.92
CA GLU A 286 13.76 2.59 10.64
C GLU A 286 12.93 3.30 9.57
N TYR A 287 11.62 3.04 9.51
CA TYR A 287 10.71 3.75 8.63
C TYR A 287 10.69 5.25 8.93
N LEU A 288 10.54 5.64 10.20
CA LEU A 288 10.54 7.04 10.61
C LEU A 288 11.88 7.72 10.31
N THR A 289 13.01 7.09 10.58
CA THR A 289 14.33 7.68 10.28
C THR A 289 14.58 7.88 8.78
N LYS A 290 14.06 7.00 7.93
CA LYS A 290 14.18 7.11 6.47
C LYS A 290 13.14 8.07 5.87
N THR A 291 11.91 8.06 6.37
CA THR A 291 10.79 8.78 5.74
C THR A 291 10.55 10.16 6.35
N ALA A 292 10.81 10.35 7.65
CA ALA A 292 10.57 11.63 8.32
C ALA A 292 11.39 12.80 7.73
N PRO A 293 12.69 12.65 7.38
CA PRO A 293 13.42 13.74 6.74
C PRO A 293 12.83 14.15 5.39
N LEU A 294 12.38 13.16 4.59
CA LEU A 294 11.73 13.41 3.32
C LEU A 294 10.40 14.14 3.51
N LEU A 295 9.55 13.65 4.41
CA LEU A 295 8.27 14.30 4.72
C LEU A 295 8.49 15.72 5.27
N LEU A 296 9.46 15.90 6.17
CA LEU A 296 9.80 17.21 6.72
C LEU A 296 10.26 18.16 5.61
N PHE A 297 11.10 17.72 4.70
CA PHE A 297 11.54 18.51 3.55
C PHE A 297 10.35 18.89 2.66
N LEU A 298 9.47 17.93 2.32
CA LEU A 298 8.27 18.17 1.53
C LEU A 298 7.28 19.13 2.22
N LEU A 299 7.25 19.17 3.54
CA LEU A 299 6.43 20.12 4.31
C LEU A 299 7.07 21.49 4.43
N LEU A 300 8.41 21.56 4.52
CA LEU A 300 9.14 22.84 4.63
C LEU A 300 9.05 23.69 3.36
N VAL A 301 9.14 23.07 2.18
CA VAL A 301 9.11 23.78 0.89
C VAL A 301 7.83 24.63 0.72
N PRO A 302 6.60 24.09 0.88
CA PRO A 302 5.38 24.90 0.81
C PRO A 302 5.31 25.94 1.91
N THR A 303 5.74 25.58 3.12
CA THR A 303 5.71 26.48 4.27
C THR A 303 6.57 27.73 4.03
N LEU A 304 7.79 27.54 3.53
CA LEU A 304 8.71 28.62 3.18
C LEU A 304 8.19 29.46 2.00
N ASN A 305 7.67 28.80 0.97
CA ASN A 305 7.10 29.50 -0.20
C ASN A 305 5.93 30.40 0.21
N LEU A 306 5.00 29.87 1.01
CA LEU A 306 3.85 30.63 1.50
C LEU A 306 4.26 31.76 2.42
N THR A 307 5.21 31.55 3.33
CA THR A 307 5.72 32.60 4.22
C THR A 307 6.29 33.76 3.41
N GLY A 308 7.10 33.49 2.38
CA GLY A 308 7.67 34.52 1.50
C GLY A 308 6.61 35.30 0.73
N VAL A 309 5.59 34.60 0.20
CA VAL A 309 4.51 35.22 -0.54
C VAL A 309 3.62 36.08 0.38
N VAL A 310 3.26 35.58 1.55
CA VAL A 310 2.49 36.34 2.54
C VAL A 310 3.26 37.60 2.96
N GLN A 311 4.53 37.45 3.29
CA GLN A 311 5.38 38.58 3.68
C GLN A 311 5.48 39.62 2.57
N SER A 312 5.72 39.23 1.32
CA SER A 312 5.76 40.14 0.15
C SER A 312 4.42 40.82 -0.09
N SER A 313 3.32 40.06 -0.05
CA SER A 313 1.98 40.59 -0.26
C SER A 313 1.56 41.60 0.81
N VAL A 314 1.88 41.32 2.07
CA VAL A 314 1.55 42.18 3.19
C VAL A 314 2.44 43.43 3.22
N GLN A 315 3.75 43.30 2.87
CA GLN A 315 4.63 44.46 2.73
C GLN A 315 4.14 45.47 1.69
N LYS A 316 3.71 44.97 0.50
CA LYS A 316 3.15 45.85 -0.56
C LYS A 316 1.90 46.62 -0.12
N ARG A 317 1.17 46.10 0.87
CA ARG A 317 -0.08 46.71 1.39
C ARG A 317 0.06 47.33 2.75
N ARG A 318 1.31 47.50 3.21
CA ARG A 318 1.58 48.04 4.57
C ARG A 318 0.94 49.38 4.80
N SER A 319 1.01 50.29 3.82
CA SER A 319 0.36 51.63 3.88
C SER A 319 -1.16 51.52 3.89
N GLU A 320 -1.76 50.64 3.08
CA GLU A 320 -3.21 50.41 3.06
C GLU A 320 -3.70 49.86 4.41
N MET A 321 -2.96 48.89 4.99
CA MET A 321 -3.30 48.36 6.33
C MET A 321 -3.11 49.39 7.43
N GLY A 322 -2.11 50.26 7.33
CA GLY A 322 -1.90 51.41 8.20
C GLY A 322 -3.08 52.40 8.16
N LEU A 323 -3.54 52.70 6.94
CA LEU A 323 -4.70 53.57 6.73
C LEU A 323 -5.98 52.96 7.34
N ARG A 324 -6.24 51.68 7.10
CA ARG A 324 -7.38 50.96 7.69
C ARG A 324 -7.34 50.96 9.22
N LYS A 325 -6.15 50.82 9.82
CA LYS A 325 -5.95 50.96 11.27
C LYS A 325 -6.27 52.34 11.77
N ALA A 326 -5.86 53.41 11.05
CA ALA A 326 -6.18 54.77 11.36
C ALA A 326 -7.69 55.03 11.33
N PHE A 327 -8.44 54.36 10.47
CA PHE A 327 -9.91 54.38 10.41
C PHE A 327 -10.59 53.38 11.37
N GLY A 328 -9.88 52.83 12.37
CA GLY A 328 -10.44 52.02 13.43
C GLY A 328 -10.54 50.52 13.17
N ALA A 329 -9.86 49.98 12.14
CA ALA A 329 -9.80 48.53 11.95
C ALA A 329 -9.00 47.85 13.06
N THR A 330 -9.60 46.89 13.74
CA THR A 330 -8.94 46.11 14.79
C THR A 330 -7.88 45.17 14.23
N LYS A 331 -6.82 44.88 15.03
CA LYS A 331 -5.75 43.93 14.67
C LYS A 331 -6.31 42.56 14.25
N GLY A 332 -7.37 42.08 14.93
CA GLY A 332 -8.02 40.80 14.60
C GLY A 332 -8.69 40.77 13.23
N ARG A 333 -9.35 41.90 12.83
CA ARG A 333 -9.98 42.00 11.51
C ARG A 333 -8.97 41.92 10.37
N LEU A 334 -7.81 42.59 10.52
CA LEU A 334 -6.72 42.53 9.54
C LEU A 334 -6.10 41.14 9.46
N LEU A 335 -5.91 40.47 10.61
CA LEU A 335 -5.42 39.10 10.67
C LEU A 335 -6.36 38.14 9.94
N VAL A 336 -7.66 38.17 10.26
CA VAL A 336 -8.67 37.33 9.61
C VAL A 336 -8.70 37.53 8.10
N GLN A 337 -8.57 38.80 7.65
CA GLN A 337 -8.51 39.09 6.21
C GLN A 337 -7.33 38.37 5.53
N VAL A 338 -6.10 38.53 6.06
CA VAL A 338 -4.90 37.87 5.49
C VAL A 338 -5.03 36.35 5.52
N LEU A 339 -5.57 35.79 6.59
CA LEU A 339 -5.81 34.36 6.70
C LEU A 339 -6.85 33.87 5.68
N CYS A 340 -7.93 34.60 5.44
CA CYS A 340 -8.94 34.26 4.43
C CYS A 340 -8.37 34.34 3.00
N GLU A 341 -7.51 35.31 2.70
CA GLU A 341 -6.83 35.43 1.41
C GLU A 341 -5.95 34.21 1.15
N ASN A 342 -5.14 33.79 2.13
CA ASN A 342 -4.30 32.61 2.03
C ASN A 342 -5.10 31.30 1.96
N LEU A 343 -6.22 31.23 2.68
CA LEU A 343 -7.13 30.08 2.62
C LEU A 343 -7.62 29.82 1.19
N ILE A 344 -7.98 30.85 0.45
CA ILE A 344 -8.46 30.73 -0.93
C ILE A 344 -7.33 30.22 -1.86
N ILE A 345 -6.12 30.78 -1.74
CA ILE A 345 -4.96 30.32 -2.49
C ILE A 345 -4.70 28.82 -2.22
N THR A 346 -4.77 28.44 -0.94
CA THR A 346 -4.55 27.05 -0.52
C THR A 346 -5.65 26.12 -1.02
N LEU A 347 -6.91 26.53 -1.01
CA LEU A 347 -8.01 25.73 -1.54
C LEU A 347 -7.85 25.49 -3.05
N ILE A 348 -7.54 26.55 -3.80
CA ILE A 348 -7.30 26.43 -5.25
C ILE A 348 -6.08 25.55 -5.52
N GLY A 349 -4.94 25.83 -4.86
CA GLY A 349 -3.73 25.04 -4.97
C GLY A 349 -3.94 23.58 -4.53
N GLY A 350 -4.74 23.37 -3.48
CA GLY A 350 -5.11 22.05 -2.98
C GLY A 350 -5.90 21.22 -3.98
N LEU A 351 -6.91 21.80 -4.61
CA LEU A 351 -7.70 21.14 -5.65
C LEU A 351 -6.84 20.76 -6.86
N ILE A 352 -5.99 21.68 -7.32
CA ILE A 352 -5.03 21.41 -8.40
C ILE A 352 -4.03 20.33 -7.97
N GLY A 353 -3.54 20.37 -6.72
CA GLY A 353 -2.61 19.41 -6.15
C GLY A 353 -3.18 17.98 -6.08
N ILE A 354 -4.48 17.85 -5.76
CA ILE A 354 -5.19 16.57 -5.80
C ILE A 354 -5.18 15.99 -7.23
N VAL A 355 -5.57 16.78 -8.22
CA VAL A 355 -5.57 16.32 -9.62
C VAL A 355 -4.15 15.96 -10.07
N LEU A 356 -3.17 16.80 -9.74
CA LEU A 356 -1.77 16.59 -10.09
C LEU A 356 -1.20 15.32 -9.42
N SER A 357 -1.58 15.01 -8.18
CA SER A 357 -1.14 13.79 -7.50
C SER A 357 -1.61 12.51 -8.20
N VAL A 358 -2.85 12.48 -8.67
CA VAL A 358 -3.39 11.36 -9.45
C VAL A 358 -2.66 11.21 -10.78
N VAL A 359 -2.41 12.33 -11.49
CA VAL A 359 -1.66 12.33 -12.74
C VAL A 359 -0.22 11.86 -12.51
N MET A 360 0.47 12.37 -11.49
CA MET A 360 1.83 11.94 -11.15
C MET A 360 1.92 10.45 -10.82
N LEU A 361 0.97 9.91 -10.07
CA LEU A 361 0.90 8.47 -9.79
C LEU A 361 0.66 7.65 -11.06
N GLN A 362 -0.18 8.13 -11.97
CA GLN A 362 -0.43 7.45 -13.24
C GLN A 362 0.77 7.47 -14.17
N LEU A 363 1.46 8.60 -14.27
CA LEU A 363 2.68 8.74 -15.07
C LEU A 363 3.87 8.01 -14.42
N GLY A 364 3.95 8.03 -13.10
CA GLY A 364 5.02 7.40 -12.32
C GLY A 364 4.84 5.91 -12.04
N LYS A 365 3.81 5.23 -12.58
CA LYS A 365 3.52 3.81 -12.34
C LYS A 365 4.74 2.91 -12.47
N SER A 366 5.52 3.11 -13.54
CA SER A 366 6.69 2.29 -13.84
C SER A 366 7.89 2.54 -12.92
N PHE A 367 7.91 3.68 -12.23
CA PHE A 367 8.99 4.10 -11.34
C PHE A 367 8.63 3.95 -9.85
N LEU A 368 7.39 4.32 -9.48
CA LEU A 368 6.90 4.35 -8.10
C LEU A 368 6.27 3.02 -7.66
N LEU A 369 5.74 2.27 -8.62
CA LEU A 369 5.10 0.97 -8.41
C LEU A 369 5.80 -0.02 -9.34
N THR A 370 5.81 -1.29 -8.97
CA THR A 370 6.37 -2.35 -9.85
C THR A 370 5.72 -2.25 -11.23
N LYS A 371 6.53 -2.33 -12.30
CA LYS A 371 6.22 -2.01 -13.72
C LYS A 371 4.86 -2.42 -14.29
N GLU A 372 4.11 -3.26 -13.59
CA GLU A 372 2.89 -3.90 -14.10
C GLU A 372 1.71 -3.83 -13.12
N THR A 373 1.78 -2.92 -12.13
CA THR A 373 0.67 -2.72 -11.20
C THR A 373 -0.41 -1.90 -11.88
N ALA A 374 -1.52 -2.53 -12.25
CA ALA A 374 -2.73 -1.82 -12.63
C ALA A 374 -3.31 -1.16 -11.37
N VAL A 375 -3.01 0.13 -11.21
CA VAL A 375 -3.60 0.94 -10.13
C VAL A 375 -4.98 1.35 -10.57
N THR A 376 -6.01 0.82 -9.93
CA THR A 376 -7.39 1.21 -10.19
C THR A 376 -7.70 2.55 -9.52
N PHE A 377 -8.69 3.28 -10.06
CA PHE A 377 -9.15 4.55 -9.47
C PHE A 377 -9.61 4.37 -8.01
N GLU A 378 -10.24 3.24 -7.69
CA GLU A 378 -10.69 2.89 -6.33
C GLU A 378 -9.55 2.78 -5.31
N MET A 379 -8.37 2.31 -5.75
CA MET A 379 -7.17 2.26 -4.90
C MET A 379 -6.63 3.64 -4.58
N LEU A 380 -6.76 4.57 -5.53
CA LEU A 380 -6.22 5.93 -5.42
C LEU A 380 -7.20 6.89 -4.72
N PHE A 381 -8.49 6.73 -4.97
CA PHE A 381 -9.47 7.71 -4.52
C PHE A 381 -10.11 7.30 -3.18
N LYS A 382 -9.50 7.77 -2.08
CA LYS A 382 -10.12 7.72 -0.75
C LYS A 382 -10.40 9.14 -0.25
N PRO A 383 -11.66 9.57 -0.27
CA PRO A 383 -12.07 10.94 0.10
C PRO A 383 -11.53 11.39 1.47
N VAL A 384 -11.47 10.47 2.42
CA VAL A 384 -10.97 10.74 3.78
C VAL A 384 -9.50 11.18 3.78
N LEU A 385 -8.65 10.59 2.94
CA LEU A 385 -7.24 10.98 2.87
C LEU A 385 -7.06 12.34 2.21
N PHE A 386 -7.80 12.59 1.14
CA PHE A 386 -7.78 13.89 0.49
C PHE A 386 -8.27 14.99 1.42
N ALA A 387 -9.34 14.72 2.19
CA ALA A 387 -9.83 15.62 3.22
C ALA A 387 -8.80 15.84 4.34
N ALA A 388 -8.14 14.79 4.80
CA ALA A 388 -7.08 14.87 5.81
C ALA A 388 -5.87 15.66 5.30
N ALA A 389 -5.42 15.41 4.06
CA ALA A 389 -4.32 16.15 3.44
C ALA A 389 -4.66 17.63 3.27
N LEU A 390 -5.87 17.94 2.82
CA LEU A 390 -6.35 19.31 2.69
C LEU A 390 -6.41 20.00 4.05
N PHE A 391 -6.98 19.34 5.06
CA PHE A 391 -7.06 19.87 6.43
C PHE A 391 -5.65 20.15 7.00
N PHE A 392 -4.73 19.22 6.85
CA PHE A 392 -3.35 19.36 7.32
C PHE A 392 -2.63 20.51 6.59
N THR A 393 -2.84 20.65 5.29
CA THR A 393 -2.28 21.76 4.51
C THR A 393 -2.88 23.11 4.94
N LEU A 394 -4.17 23.16 5.21
CA LEU A 394 -4.82 24.35 5.76
C LEU A 394 -4.23 24.74 7.13
N LEU A 395 -4.00 23.75 7.99
CA LEU A 395 -3.38 23.96 9.30
C LEU A 395 -1.96 24.54 9.17
N LEU A 396 -1.14 23.95 8.30
CA LEU A 396 0.23 24.43 8.03
C LEU A 396 0.21 25.86 7.45
N ASN A 397 -0.72 26.14 6.55
CA ASN A 397 -0.87 27.47 5.99
C ASN A 397 -1.29 28.50 7.02
N LEU A 398 -2.21 28.16 7.90
CA LEU A 398 -2.60 29.05 9.03
C LEU A 398 -1.41 29.35 9.93
N LEU A 399 -0.58 28.36 10.23
CA LEU A 399 0.63 28.54 11.03
C LEU A 399 1.67 29.39 10.29
N SER A 400 1.91 29.11 9.02
CA SER A 400 2.89 29.79 8.18
C SER A 400 2.52 31.25 7.89
N ALA A 401 1.26 31.52 7.58
CA ALA A 401 0.74 32.85 7.31
C ALA A 401 0.46 33.66 8.62
N GLY A 402 0.16 32.98 9.70
CA GLY A 402 -0.19 33.59 10.97
C GLY A 402 0.96 34.37 11.59
N LEU A 403 2.17 33.84 11.56
CA LEU A 403 3.36 34.50 12.14
C LEU A 403 3.66 35.86 11.50
N PRO A 404 3.82 35.98 10.15
CA PRO A 404 3.99 37.27 9.50
C PRO A 404 2.82 38.23 9.70
N ALA A 405 1.58 37.71 9.62
CA ALA A 405 0.37 38.50 9.79
C ALA A 405 0.25 39.10 11.21
N ILE A 406 0.60 38.33 12.25
CA ILE A 406 0.63 38.81 13.63
C ILE A 406 1.69 39.89 13.82
N ARG A 407 2.87 39.74 13.24
CA ARG A 407 3.94 40.72 13.32
C ARG A 407 3.50 42.08 12.79
N ILE A 408 2.92 42.10 11.59
CA ILE A 408 2.44 43.33 10.95
C ILE A 408 1.21 43.91 11.65
N ALA A 409 0.31 43.03 12.12
CA ALA A 409 -0.83 43.52 12.92
C ALA A 409 -0.40 44.19 14.23
N ARG A 410 0.81 43.90 14.74
CA ARG A 410 1.37 44.55 15.95
C ARG A 410 2.17 45.83 15.66
N GLU A 411 2.58 46.12 14.42
CA GLU A 411 3.33 47.33 14.06
C GLU A 411 2.56 48.60 14.40
N GLN A 412 3.28 49.65 14.76
CA GLN A 412 2.70 50.95 15.05
C GLN A 412 2.25 51.66 13.76
N ILE A 413 1.17 52.45 13.83
CA ILE A 413 0.58 53.12 12.66
C ILE A 413 1.59 54.07 12.01
N VAL A 414 2.42 54.73 12.83
CA VAL A 414 3.44 55.67 12.37
C VAL A 414 4.53 55.02 11.52
N ASP A 415 4.97 53.82 11.95
CA ASP A 415 5.99 53.06 11.23
C ASP A 415 5.45 52.45 9.89
N ALA A 416 4.12 52.17 9.87
CA ALA A 416 3.45 51.66 8.67
C ALA A 416 3.24 52.73 7.58
N LEU A 417 3.17 54.00 7.97
CA LEU A 417 2.94 55.13 7.06
C LEU A 417 4.25 55.81 6.61
N ASN A 418 5.32 55.80 7.43
CA ASN A 418 6.59 56.48 7.16
C ASN A 418 7.61 55.67 6.38
N ASN A 419 7.45 54.37 6.23
CA ASN A 419 8.36 53.56 5.38
C ASN A 419 7.86 53.56 3.91
N LYS A 420 8.42 54.51 3.14
CA LYS A 420 8.42 54.47 1.67
C LYS A 420 9.47 53.52 1.17
#